data_9748db64aa52bfbbc19438c606d00a4b
#
_entry.id   9748db64aa52bfbbc19438c606d00a4b
#
_cell.length_a   1.000
_cell.length_b   1.000
_cell.length_c   1.000
_cell.angle_alpha   90.00
_cell.angle_beta   90.00
_cell.angle_gamma   90.00
#
_symmetry.space_group_name_H-M   'P 1'
#
loop_
_entity.id
_entity.type
_entity.pdbx_description
1 polymer ?
#
loop_
_entity_poly.entity_id
_entity_poly.type
_entity_poly.pdbx_seq_one_letter_code
_entity_poly.pdbx_strand_id
1 'polypeptide(L)'
;MSTTLATYYARLLDMPDNEYKVEILEDGPVKKIAVNGKVYEVDYNLGGDSIHSIIIDHHSHGVQISSSNSTYTIMNKGELYQIELKGEMEKIHNSRNAAESVGRQVVQAPMPGVILKTYVKKGDVVQRGDPLCVLVA
;
A
#
# COMPACT_ATOMS: atom_id res chain seq x y z
N MET A 1 -21.65 -17.32 -8.88
CA MET A 1 -20.39 -17.16 -8.18
C MET A 1 -19.68 -15.92 -8.67
N SER A 2 -19.42 -14.99 -7.78
CA SER A 2 -18.61 -13.83 -8.12
C SER A 2 -17.13 -14.21 -8.04
N THR A 3 -16.39 -13.99 -9.13
CA THR A 3 -14.94 -14.21 -9.18
C THR A 3 -14.26 -12.91 -8.83
N THR A 4 -13.36 -12.93 -7.85
CA THR A 4 -12.56 -11.76 -7.49
C THR A 4 -11.52 -11.49 -8.57
N LEU A 5 -11.55 -10.29 -9.17
CA LEU A 5 -10.62 -9.88 -10.21
C LEU A 5 -9.28 -9.41 -9.64
N ALA A 6 -9.31 -8.71 -8.51
CA ALA A 6 -8.13 -8.21 -7.82
C ALA A 6 -8.42 -8.04 -6.34
N THR A 7 -7.39 -8.19 -5.53
CA THR A 7 -7.48 -8.02 -4.07
C THR A 7 -6.42 -7.04 -3.61
N TYR A 8 -6.85 -6.08 -2.78
CA TYR A 8 -5.99 -5.07 -2.18
C TYR A 8 -6.25 -5.02 -0.69
N TYR A 9 -5.25 -4.56 0.04
CA TYR A 9 -5.35 -4.33 1.48
C TYR A 9 -5.07 -2.87 1.75
N ALA A 10 -6.05 -2.20 2.37
CA ALA A 10 -5.98 -0.79 2.69
C ALA A 10 -5.88 -0.59 4.20
N ARG A 11 -5.03 0.31 4.61
CA ARG A 11 -4.83 0.65 6.02
C ARG A 11 -4.77 2.15 6.18
N LEU A 12 -5.59 2.68 7.11
CA LEU A 12 -5.52 4.09 7.49
C LEU A 12 -4.29 4.30 8.36
N LEU A 13 -3.47 5.30 8.02
CA LEU A 13 -2.25 5.60 8.79
C LEU A 13 -2.55 6.09 10.19
N ASP A 14 -3.69 6.75 10.37
CA ASP A 14 -4.16 7.22 11.68
C ASP A 14 -4.68 6.08 12.57
N MET A 15 -5.08 4.96 11.97
CA MET A 15 -5.58 3.77 12.65
C MET A 15 -4.90 2.53 12.08
N PRO A 16 -3.60 2.32 12.36
CA PRO A 16 -2.84 1.26 11.70
C PRO A 16 -3.26 -0.17 12.08
N ASP A 17 -4.00 -0.33 13.16
CA ASP A 17 -4.53 -1.62 13.59
C ASP A 17 -5.73 -2.09 12.75
N ASN A 18 -6.37 -1.17 12.01
CA ASN A 18 -7.52 -1.48 11.17
C ASN A 18 -7.06 -1.65 9.72
N GLU A 19 -7.12 -2.88 9.24
CA GLU A 19 -6.85 -3.22 7.86
C GLU A 19 -8.16 -3.60 7.17
N TYR A 20 -8.35 -3.06 5.97
CA TYR A 20 -9.52 -3.35 5.15
C TYR A 20 -9.11 -4.19 3.95
N LYS A 21 -9.78 -5.33 3.77
CA LYS A 21 -9.61 -6.14 2.57
C LYS A 21 -10.57 -5.63 1.51
N VAL A 22 -10.02 -5.19 0.38
CA VAL A 22 -10.78 -4.66 -0.74
C VAL A 22 -10.68 -5.62 -1.92
N GLU A 23 -11.81 -6.14 -2.37
CA GLU A 23 -11.87 -7.05 -3.51
C GLU A 23 -12.65 -6.40 -4.64
N ILE A 24 -12.08 -6.40 -5.84
CA ILE A 24 -12.78 -5.94 -7.04
C ILE A 24 -13.48 -7.15 -7.65
N LEU A 25 -14.81 -7.12 -7.69
CA LEU A 25 -15.63 -8.22 -8.18
C LEU A 25 -16.03 -8.02 -9.63
N GLU A 26 -16.37 -6.80 -10.03
CA GLU A 26 -16.69 -6.44 -11.40
C GLU A 26 -16.01 -5.11 -11.78
N ASP A 27 -15.44 -5.06 -12.97
CA ASP A 27 -14.78 -3.87 -13.52
C ASP A 27 -15.48 -3.48 -14.84
N GLY A 28 -16.61 -2.82 -14.70
CA GLY A 28 -17.40 -2.31 -15.81
C GLY A 28 -17.71 -0.81 -15.65
N PRO A 29 -18.74 -0.30 -16.33
CA PRO A 29 -19.18 1.09 -16.13
C PRO A 29 -19.55 1.38 -14.67
N VAL A 30 -20.14 0.40 -14.00
CA VAL A 30 -20.34 0.41 -12.56
C VAL A 30 -19.51 -0.73 -11.98
N LYS A 31 -18.65 -0.41 -11.01
CA LYS A 31 -17.77 -1.37 -10.38
C LYS A 31 -18.44 -1.96 -9.14
N LYS A 32 -18.24 -3.25 -8.93
CA LYS A 32 -18.62 -3.90 -7.66
C LYS A 32 -17.37 -4.19 -6.87
N ILE A 33 -17.33 -3.65 -5.66
CA ILE A 33 -16.20 -3.75 -4.76
C ILE A 33 -16.69 -4.27 -3.41
N ALA A 34 -16.02 -5.29 -2.90
CA ALA A 34 -16.29 -5.79 -1.55
C ALA A 34 -15.24 -5.23 -0.58
N VAL A 35 -15.68 -4.64 0.50
CA VAL A 35 -14.82 -4.16 1.59
C VAL A 35 -15.17 -4.96 2.83
N ASN A 36 -14.24 -5.80 3.28
CA ASN A 36 -14.43 -6.72 4.40
C ASN A 36 -15.69 -7.60 4.25
N GLY A 37 -15.96 -8.01 3.01
CA GLY A 37 -17.11 -8.86 2.69
C GLY A 37 -18.40 -8.13 2.36
N LYS A 38 -18.47 -6.82 2.58
CA LYS A 38 -19.64 -6.02 2.22
C LYS A 38 -19.50 -5.46 0.82
N VAL A 39 -20.46 -5.74 -0.06
CA VAL A 39 -20.42 -5.34 -1.47
C VAL A 39 -21.01 -3.95 -1.65
N TYR A 40 -20.29 -3.12 -2.39
CA TYR A 40 -20.72 -1.77 -2.78
C TYR A 40 -20.70 -1.63 -4.30
N GLU A 41 -21.69 -0.93 -4.83
CA GLU A 41 -21.66 -0.49 -6.23
C GLU A 41 -21.00 0.89 -6.30
N VAL A 42 -19.96 1.00 -7.12
CA VAL A 42 -19.15 2.21 -7.23
C VAL A 42 -19.09 2.64 -8.69
N ASP A 43 -19.50 3.87 -8.93
CA ASP A 43 -19.30 4.56 -10.21
C ASP A 43 -18.40 5.77 -9.93
N TYR A 44 -17.36 5.97 -10.76
CA TYR A 44 -16.48 7.11 -10.57
C TYR A 44 -16.16 7.78 -11.90
N ASN A 45 -16.04 9.10 -11.84
CA ASN A 45 -15.61 9.93 -12.95
C ASN A 45 -14.35 10.69 -12.56
N LEU A 46 -13.36 10.66 -13.44
CA LEU A 46 -12.16 11.46 -13.31
C LEU A 46 -12.47 12.87 -13.81
N GLY A 47 -12.64 13.82 -12.89
CA GLY A 47 -12.85 15.22 -13.20
C GLY A 47 -11.57 16.03 -13.03
N GLY A 48 -10.72 16.09 -14.05
CA GLY A 48 -9.43 16.78 -13.97
C GLY A 48 -8.35 15.94 -13.32
N ASP A 49 -7.24 16.57 -12.94
CA ASP A 49 -6.03 15.85 -12.52
C ASP A 49 -6.09 15.31 -11.09
N SER A 50 -6.91 15.90 -10.22
CA SER A 50 -6.92 15.54 -8.80
C SER A 50 -8.30 15.44 -8.17
N ILE A 51 -9.36 15.84 -8.87
CA ILE A 51 -10.73 15.81 -8.36
C ILE A 51 -11.47 14.66 -9.01
N HIS A 52 -12.04 13.80 -8.17
CA HIS A 52 -12.82 12.64 -8.61
C HIS A 52 -14.21 12.72 -8.03
N SER A 53 -15.22 12.39 -8.83
CA SER A 53 -16.58 12.20 -8.36
C SER A 53 -16.84 10.71 -8.22
N ILE A 54 -17.19 10.27 -7.03
CA ILE A 54 -17.45 8.87 -6.71
C ILE A 54 -18.88 8.73 -6.26
N ILE A 55 -19.63 7.83 -6.88
CA ILE A 55 -20.99 7.48 -6.49
C ILE A 55 -20.95 6.09 -5.87
N ILE A 56 -21.29 6.01 -4.60
CA ILE A 56 -21.34 4.75 -3.85
C ILE A 56 -22.76 4.52 -3.39
N ASP A 57 -23.38 3.43 -3.83
CA ASP A 57 -24.75 3.05 -3.51
C ASP A 57 -25.73 4.23 -3.69
N HIS A 58 -25.65 4.91 -4.84
CA HIS A 58 -26.47 6.07 -5.23
C HIS A 58 -26.17 7.37 -4.45
N HIS A 59 -25.11 7.40 -3.64
CA HIS A 59 -24.64 8.60 -2.95
C HIS A 59 -23.39 9.16 -3.61
N SER A 60 -23.44 10.43 -4.00
CA SER A 60 -22.32 11.11 -4.65
C SER A 60 -21.36 11.72 -3.65
N HIS A 61 -20.06 11.50 -3.88
CA HIS A 61 -18.98 12.05 -3.07
C HIS A 61 -17.95 12.71 -3.98
N GLY A 62 -17.63 13.98 -3.72
CA GLY A 62 -16.51 14.66 -4.36
C GLY A 62 -15.26 14.49 -3.51
N VAL A 63 -14.21 13.91 -4.07
CA VAL A 63 -12.97 13.64 -3.34
C VAL A 63 -11.77 14.14 -4.13
N GLN A 64 -10.76 14.61 -3.42
CA GLN A 64 -9.44 14.87 -4.00
C GLN A 64 -8.50 13.75 -3.61
N ILE A 65 -7.80 13.19 -4.59
CA ILE A 65 -6.89 12.07 -4.37
C ILE A 65 -5.51 12.45 -4.89
N SER A 66 -4.51 12.33 -4.04
CA SER A 66 -3.11 12.43 -4.43
C SER A 66 -2.37 11.17 -3.97
N SER A 67 -1.37 10.75 -4.72
CA SER A 67 -0.60 9.55 -4.39
C SER A 67 0.89 9.85 -4.36
N SER A 68 1.58 9.21 -3.42
CA SER A 68 3.03 9.23 -3.31
C SER A 68 3.48 7.84 -2.86
N ASN A 69 4.22 7.13 -3.71
CA ASN A 69 4.58 5.74 -3.50
C ASN A 69 3.32 4.87 -3.29
N SER A 70 3.24 4.15 -2.17
CA SER A 70 2.08 3.32 -1.84
C SER A 70 1.07 4.03 -0.95
N THR A 71 1.27 5.33 -0.70
CA THR A 71 0.41 6.13 0.18
C THR A 71 -0.51 7.02 -0.65
N TYR A 72 -1.79 6.97 -0.35
CA TYR A 72 -2.82 7.80 -0.98
C TYR A 72 -3.37 8.78 0.05
N THR A 73 -3.41 10.04 -0.33
CA THR A 73 -4.04 11.09 0.48
C THR A 73 -5.37 11.44 -0.15
N ILE A 74 -6.44 11.29 0.61
CA ILE A 74 -7.81 11.54 0.17
C ILE A 74 -8.40 12.63 1.03
N MET A 75 -8.89 13.69 0.36
CA MET A 75 -9.64 14.76 1.02
C MET A 75 -11.11 14.65 0.66
N ASN A 76 -11.96 14.50 1.67
CA ASN A 76 -13.40 14.41 1.52
C ASN A 76 -14.08 15.33 2.54
N LYS A 77 -14.85 16.30 2.06
CA LYS A 77 -15.60 17.27 2.89
C LYS A 77 -14.72 17.97 3.94
N GLY A 78 -13.49 18.32 3.59
CA GLY A 78 -12.55 18.97 4.50
C GLY A 78 -11.80 18.03 5.44
N GLU A 79 -12.10 16.74 5.42
CA GLU A 79 -11.37 15.74 6.18
C GLU A 79 -10.29 15.09 5.34
N LEU A 80 -9.12 14.91 5.93
CA LEU A 80 -7.97 14.32 5.27
C LEU A 80 -7.76 12.88 5.76
N TYR A 81 -7.66 11.96 4.80
CA TYR A 81 -7.39 10.54 5.07
C TYR A 81 -6.11 10.14 4.36
N GLN A 82 -5.21 9.51 5.07
CA GLN A 82 -4.03 8.89 4.48
C GLN A 82 -4.16 7.38 4.55
N ILE A 83 -4.03 6.74 3.38
CA ILE A 83 -4.25 5.31 3.22
C ILE A 83 -3.01 4.68 2.59
N GLU A 84 -2.50 3.63 3.21
CA GLU A 84 -1.51 2.76 2.61
C GLU A 84 -2.23 1.60 1.92
N LEU A 85 -1.96 1.42 0.62
CA LEU A 85 -2.58 0.39 -0.19
C LEU A 85 -1.52 -0.62 -0.64
N LYS A 86 -1.77 -1.89 -0.40
CA LYS A 86 -0.90 -2.98 -0.82
C LYS A 86 -1.68 -4.00 -1.62
N GLY A 87 -1.08 -4.50 -2.71
CA GLY A 87 -1.62 -5.64 -3.42
C GLY A 87 -1.42 -6.93 -2.63
N GLU A 88 -2.13 -7.97 -3.03
CA GLU A 88 -2.07 -9.27 -2.35
C GLU A 88 -0.66 -9.85 -2.33
N MET A 89 0.07 -9.74 -3.43
CA MET A 89 1.44 -10.24 -3.52
C MET A 89 2.41 -9.46 -2.63
N GLU A 90 2.24 -8.15 -2.53
CA GLU A 90 3.06 -7.32 -1.64
C GLU A 90 2.85 -7.67 -0.18
N LYS A 91 1.62 -7.97 0.20
CA LYS A 91 1.30 -8.37 1.57
C LYS A 91 1.95 -9.71 1.92
N ILE A 92 1.89 -10.69 1.02
CA ILE A 92 2.53 -11.99 1.20
C ILE A 92 4.04 -11.82 1.34
N HIS A 93 4.64 -11.02 0.48
CA HIS A 93 6.08 -10.75 0.50
C HIS A 93 6.51 -10.10 1.82
N ASN A 94 5.79 -9.07 2.25
CA ASN A 94 6.07 -8.39 3.54
C ASN A 94 5.86 -9.31 4.74
N SER A 95 4.87 -10.19 4.70
CA SER A 95 4.65 -11.19 5.76
C SER A 95 5.79 -12.18 5.85
N ARG A 96 6.31 -12.63 4.71
CA ARG A 96 7.48 -13.51 4.65
C ARG A 96 8.72 -12.80 5.19
N ASN A 97 8.95 -11.56 4.77
CA ASN A 97 10.07 -10.76 5.27
C ASN A 97 9.97 -10.52 6.77
N ALA A 98 8.79 -10.27 7.30
CA ALA A 98 8.57 -10.12 8.73
C ALA A 98 8.82 -11.42 9.48
N ALA A 99 8.43 -12.58 8.91
CA ALA A 99 8.71 -13.88 9.50
C ALA A 99 10.20 -14.23 9.44
N GLU A 100 10.89 -13.81 8.38
CA GLU A 100 12.33 -13.99 8.22
C GLU A 100 13.14 -13.04 9.12
N SER A 101 12.52 -12.05 9.74
CA SER A 101 13.20 -11.11 10.63
C SER A 101 13.61 -11.72 11.97
N VAL A 102 13.22 -12.95 12.24
CA VAL A 102 13.63 -13.71 13.43
C VAL A 102 14.73 -14.69 13.02
N GLY A 103 15.95 -14.47 13.52
CA GLY A 103 17.09 -15.32 13.26
C GLY A 103 18.16 -14.66 12.40
N ARG A 104 19.01 -15.49 11.78
CA ARG A 104 20.12 -15.01 10.94
C ARG A 104 19.59 -14.40 9.65
N GLN A 105 19.96 -13.16 9.41
CA GLN A 105 19.59 -12.41 8.22
C GLN A 105 20.82 -12.20 7.32
N VAL A 106 20.59 -12.25 6.01
CA VAL A 106 21.61 -11.96 5.01
C VAL A 106 21.18 -10.73 4.22
N VAL A 107 22.01 -9.69 4.24
CA VAL A 107 21.80 -8.49 3.43
C VAL A 107 22.58 -8.64 2.14
N GLN A 108 21.88 -8.67 1.02
CA GLN A 108 22.48 -8.80 -0.31
C GLN A 108 22.52 -7.45 -1.00
N ALA A 109 23.55 -7.27 -1.84
CA ALA A 109 23.65 -6.09 -2.69
C ALA A 109 22.51 -6.10 -3.73
N PRO A 110 21.74 -4.99 -3.85
CA PRO A 110 20.65 -4.91 -4.82
C PRO A 110 21.12 -4.77 -6.28
N MET A 111 22.40 -4.43 -6.47
CA MET A 111 23.01 -4.24 -7.78
C MET A 111 24.50 -4.58 -7.73
N PRO A 112 25.14 -4.94 -8.86
CA PRO A 112 26.60 -5.09 -8.91
C PRO A 112 27.29 -3.74 -8.66
N GLY A 113 28.36 -3.75 -7.88
CA GLY A 113 29.08 -2.52 -7.59
C GLY A 113 30.21 -2.73 -6.61
N VAL A 114 30.77 -1.62 -6.15
CA VAL A 114 31.90 -1.59 -5.22
C VAL A 114 31.46 -0.97 -3.91
N ILE A 115 31.85 -1.58 -2.80
CA ILE A 115 31.62 -1.00 -1.48
C ILE A 115 32.62 0.13 -1.26
N LEU A 116 32.09 1.35 -1.12
CA LEU A 116 32.90 2.55 -0.93
C LEU A 116 33.27 2.75 0.54
N LYS A 117 32.30 2.52 1.44
CA LYS A 117 32.47 2.74 2.88
C LYS A 117 31.60 1.77 3.65
N THR A 118 32.10 1.33 4.79
CA THR A 118 31.35 0.54 5.77
C THR A 118 31.18 1.33 7.06
N TYR A 119 29.98 1.29 7.65
CA TYR A 119 29.68 1.97 8.91
C TYR A 119 29.70 1.04 10.11
N VAL A 120 29.68 -0.27 9.88
CA VAL A 120 29.59 -1.29 10.92
C VAL A 120 30.70 -2.31 10.79
N LYS A 121 31.06 -2.93 11.90
CA LYS A 121 32.06 -4.00 12.00
C LYS A 121 31.42 -5.26 12.56
N LYS A 122 32.10 -6.37 12.45
CA LYS A 122 31.68 -7.63 13.05
C LYS A 122 31.54 -7.46 14.58
N GLY A 123 30.40 -7.83 15.10
CA GLY A 123 30.08 -7.71 16.51
C GLY A 123 29.29 -6.46 16.89
N ASP A 124 29.10 -5.53 15.98
CA ASP A 124 28.31 -4.33 16.24
C ASP A 124 26.82 -4.66 16.31
N VAL A 125 26.13 -4.00 17.24
CA VAL A 125 24.66 -4.10 17.35
C VAL A 125 24.03 -3.06 16.42
N VAL A 126 23.13 -3.51 15.57
CA VAL A 126 22.43 -2.64 14.61
C VAL A 126 20.93 -2.77 14.80
N GLN A 127 20.21 -1.68 14.48
CA GLN A 127 18.76 -1.63 14.50
C GLN A 127 18.25 -1.40 13.08
N ARG A 128 16.97 -1.66 12.90
CA ARG A 128 16.32 -1.41 11.61
C ARG A 128 16.44 0.06 11.21
N GLY A 129 16.92 0.31 10.00
CA GLY A 129 17.13 1.65 9.49
C GLY A 129 18.54 2.18 9.64
N ASP A 130 19.41 1.50 10.38
CA ASP A 130 20.82 1.89 10.53
C ASP A 130 21.59 1.70 9.23
N PRO A 131 22.45 2.67 8.84
CA PRO A 131 23.31 2.49 7.66
C PRO A 131 24.36 1.41 7.92
N LEU A 132 24.53 0.51 6.97
CA LEU A 132 25.54 -0.57 7.05
C LEU A 132 26.77 -0.24 6.21
N CYS A 133 26.57 0.10 4.95
CA CYS A 133 27.63 0.41 4.01
C CYS A 133 27.11 1.24 2.84
N VAL A 134 28.02 1.79 2.07
CA VAL A 134 27.71 2.52 0.83
C VAL A 134 28.17 1.67 -0.36
N LEU A 135 27.25 1.39 -1.25
CA LEU A 135 27.51 0.68 -2.51
C LEU A 135 27.43 1.66 -3.67
N VAL A 136 28.43 1.63 -4.53
CA VAL A 136 28.50 2.45 -5.75
C VAL A 136 28.56 1.51 -6.96
N ALA A 137 27.67 1.78 -7.90
CA ALA A 137 27.61 1.01 -9.15
C ALA A 137 28.75 1.36 -10.11
#